data_403ca8ea723f83dbc23a575622fa4f69
#
_entry.id   403ca8ea723f83dbc23a575622fa4f69
#
_cell.length_a   1.000
_cell.length_b   1.000
_cell.length_c   1.000
_cell.angle_alpha   90.00
_cell.angle_beta   90.00
_cell.angle_gamma   90.00
#
_symmetry.space_group_name_H-M   'P 1'
#
loop_
_entity.id
_entity.type
_entity.pdbx_description
1 polymer ?
#
loop_
_entity_poly.entity_id
_entity_poly.type
_entity_poly.pdbx_seq_one_letter_code
_entity_poly.pdbx_strand_id
1 'polypeptide(L)'
;GQNYLVLETQAQGFPEWTPFPGQLRLQAFSHLASGAHLVEYWHWATTANAVETYWRGLLGQDYQPNALYEEAKGIGADFRRLGPKLVDMTKRNEVAVYVSNRAQSAFDSFRINAEGQSISYNEVMRPFYDALYRQNIEADILSPDSQTPLDRYKLIVVPALYAASDAELARLNAFARAGGHVVYTFKSGFSDENNKVRYAAQPGGIAEAAGVT
;
A
#
# COMPACT_ATOMS: atom_id res chain seq x y z
N GLY A 1 -10.52 -1.77 -5.93
CA GLY A 1 -9.67 -0.57 -5.79
C GLY A 1 -9.89 0.37 -6.96
N GLN A 2 -9.52 1.61 -6.79
CA GLN A 2 -9.47 2.54 -7.92
C GLN A 2 -8.16 2.31 -8.69
N ASN A 3 -8.22 2.49 -10.00
CA ASN A 3 -7.03 2.46 -10.84
C ASN A 3 -6.08 3.61 -10.45
N TYR A 4 -4.78 3.39 -10.56
CA TYR A 4 -3.77 4.37 -10.23
C TYR A 4 -2.72 4.49 -11.34
N LEU A 5 -1.91 5.53 -11.25
CA LEU A 5 -0.83 5.80 -12.17
C LEU A 5 0.49 5.78 -11.41
N VAL A 6 1.49 5.11 -11.95
CA VAL A 6 2.86 5.17 -11.45
C VAL A 6 3.58 6.26 -12.24
N LEU A 7 3.63 7.46 -11.66
CA LEU A 7 4.21 8.66 -12.30
C LEU A 7 5.73 8.69 -12.21
N GLU A 8 6.32 7.86 -11.34
CA GLU A 8 7.76 7.70 -11.24
C GLU A 8 8.09 6.32 -10.66
N THR A 9 8.94 5.59 -11.37
CA THR A 9 9.63 4.42 -10.85
C THR A 9 11.01 4.34 -11.45
N GLN A 10 11.95 3.78 -10.74
CA GLN A 10 13.35 3.77 -11.17
C GLN A 10 13.57 2.83 -12.36
N ALA A 11 14.19 3.34 -13.43
CA ALA A 11 14.78 2.51 -14.47
C ALA A 11 16.07 1.83 -13.98
N GLN A 12 16.89 2.62 -13.30
CA GLN A 12 18.10 2.20 -12.57
C GLN A 12 18.20 3.05 -11.30
N GLY A 13 18.93 2.57 -10.29
CA GLY A 13 19.17 3.34 -9.08
C GLY A 13 20.28 4.37 -9.23
N PHE A 14 20.47 5.15 -8.19
CA PHE A 14 21.70 5.87 -7.92
C PHE A 14 22.87 4.88 -7.88
N PRO A 15 24.14 5.28 -7.84
CA PRO A 15 25.25 4.44 -8.35
C PRO A 15 25.29 2.98 -7.90
N GLU A 16 24.69 2.66 -6.77
CA GLU A 16 24.79 1.33 -6.16
C GLU A 16 23.87 0.27 -6.75
N TRP A 17 22.88 0.65 -7.57
CA TRP A 17 21.89 -0.31 -8.03
C TRP A 17 21.75 -0.37 -9.54
N THR A 18 21.92 -1.57 -10.06
CA THR A 18 21.66 -1.91 -11.46
C THR A 18 20.67 -3.06 -11.50
N PRO A 19 19.57 -2.96 -12.26
CA PRO A 19 18.61 -4.05 -12.36
C PRO A 19 19.22 -5.28 -13.04
N PHE A 20 18.81 -6.46 -12.61
CA PHE A 20 19.10 -7.68 -13.34
C PHE A 20 18.17 -7.80 -14.58
N PRO A 21 18.58 -8.56 -15.61
CA PRO A 21 17.74 -8.76 -16.80
C PRO A 21 16.35 -9.28 -16.44
N GLY A 22 15.29 -8.62 -16.92
CA GLY A 22 13.90 -8.93 -16.61
C GLY A 22 13.34 -8.23 -15.39
N GLN A 23 14.13 -7.50 -14.62
CA GLN A 23 13.65 -6.82 -13.41
C GLN A 23 12.70 -5.67 -13.72
N LEU A 24 12.98 -4.84 -14.74
CA LEU A 24 12.07 -3.79 -15.16
C LEU A 24 10.74 -4.37 -15.63
N ARG A 25 10.79 -5.46 -16.36
CA ARG A 25 9.61 -6.17 -16.82
C ARG A 25 8.78 -6.67 -15.63
N LEU A 26 9.41 -7.34 -14.68
CA LEU A 26 8.75 -7.83 -13.46
C LEU A 26 8.07 -6.67 -12.71
N GLN A 27 8.78 -5.56 -12.52
CA GLN A 27 8.26 -4.37 -11.86
C GLN A 27 7.07 -3.79 -12.60
N ALA A 28 7.16 -3.54 -13.91
CA ALA A 28 6.11 -2.97 -14.71
C ALA A 28 4.84 -3.83 -14.70
N PHE A 29 4.98 -5.14 -14.86
CA PHE A 29 3.85 -6.06 -14.84
C PHE A 29 3.28 -6.27 -13.42
N SER A 30 4.08 -6.13 -12.38
CA SER A 30 3.60 -6.11 -10.99
C SER A 30 2.70 -4.89 -10.72
N HIS A 31 3.10 -3.71 -11.21
CA HIS A 31 2.26 -2.51 -11.15
C HIS A 31 0.96 -2.70 -11.92
N LEU A 32 1.05 -3.20 -13.15
CA LEU A 32 -0.13 -3.48 -13.98
C LEU A 32 -1.08 -4.48 -13.31
N ALA A 33 -0.56 -5.60 -12.77
CA ALA A 33 -1.33 -6.60 -12.05
C ALA A 33 -1.97 -6.02 -10.78
N SER A 34 -1.34 -5.01 -10.17
CA SER A 34 -1.89 -4.29 -9.01
C SER A 34 -2.92 -3.22 -9.38
N GLY A 35 -3.19 -3.00 -10.67
CA GLY A 35 -4.22 -2.06 -11.15
C GLY A 35 -3.66 -0.73 -11.68
N ALA A 36 -2.36 -0.61 -11.91
CA ALA A 36 -1.80 0.57 -12.54
C ALA A 36 -2.19 0.64 -14.03
N HIS A 37 -2.52 1.83 -14.49
CA HIS A 37 -2.83 2.10 -15.91
C HIS A 37 -1.71 2.86 -16.63
N LEU A 38 -0.69 3.28 -15.89
CA LEU A 38 0.51 3.95 -16.40
C LEU A 38 1.71 3.53 -15.57
N VAL A 39 2.84 3.39 -16.21
CA VAL A 39 4.14 3.24 -15.55
C VAL A 39 5.13 4.17 -16.25
N GLU A 40 5.66 5.15 -15.53
CA GLU A 40 6.68 6.07 -16.02
C GLU A 40 8.01 5.78 -15.33
N TYR A 41 9.07 5.64 -16.13
CA TYR A 41 10.40 5.42 -15.61
C TYR A 41 11.15 6.74 -15.37
N TRP A 42 11.74 6.88 -14.23
CA TRP A 42 12.79 7.86 -13.98
C TRP A 42 14.13 7.23 -14.37
N HIS A 43 14.78 7.61 -15.45
CA HIS A 43 14.33 8.60 -16.45
C HIS A 43 14.92 8.24 -17.81
N TRP A 44 14.78 9.10 -18.81
CA TRP A 44 15.16 8.78 -20.19
C TRP A 44 16.65 8.52 -20.36
N ALA A 45 17.50 9.42 -19.89
CA ALA A 45 18.95 9.30 -20.03
C ALA A 45 19.65 9.67 -18.72
N THR A 46 20.81 9.06 -18.50
CA THR A 46 21.63 9.31 -17.30
C THR A 46 21.93 10.78 -17.12
N THR A 47 21.70 11.33 -15.94
CA THR A 47 21.93 12.73 -15.60
C THR A 47 23.41 13.08 -15.75
N ALA A 48 23.73 14.13 -16.50
CA ALA A 48 25.08 14.51 -16.82
C ALA A 48 25.67 15.59 -15.90
N ASN A 49 24.83 16.31 -15.16
CA ASN A 49 25.27 17.42 -14.31
C ASN A 49 24.31 17.66 -13.14
N ALA A 50 24.63 18.59 -12.27
CA ALA A 50 23.91 18.94 -11.05
C ALA A 50 23.96 17.86 -9.95
N VAL A 51 23.13 17.97 -8.93
CA VAL A 51 23.16 17.12 -7.74
C VAL A 51 22.86 15.64 -8.03
N GLU A 52 22.14 15.37 -9.12
CA GLU A 52 21.78 14.01 -9.55
C GLU A 52 22.67 13.46 -10.66
N THR A 53 23.91 13.95 -10.80
CA THR A 53 24.81 13.63 -11.92
C THR A 53 25.02 12.14 -12.17
N TYR A 54 24.89 11.29 -11.18
CA TYR A 54 25.06 9.85 -11.34
C TYR A 54 23.76 9.05 -11.38
N TRP A 55 22.62 9.72 -11.42
CA TRP A 55 21.36 9.00 -11.54
C TRP A 55 21.21 8.42 -12.95
N ARG A 56 21.05 7.12 -13.03
CA ARG A 56 21.03 6.38 -14.29
C ARG A 56 19.64 6.33 -14.89
N GLY A 57 19.55 6.68 -16.17
CA GLY A 57 18.35 6.54 -16.98
C GLY A 57 18.30 5.25 -17.80
N LEU A 58 17.31 5.14 -18.66
CA LEU A 58 17.22 4.06 -19.65
C LEU A 58 18.40 4.06 -20.60
N LEU A 59 18.82 5.25 -21.07
CA LEU A 59 20.02 5.44 -21.86
C LEU A 59 21.20 5.80 -20.97
N GLY A 60 22.40 5.41 -21.40
CA GLY A 60 23.64 5.88 -20.80
C GLY A 60 23.92 7.37 -21.11
N GLN A 61 25.08 7.86 -20.66
CA GLN A 61 25.54 9.23 -20.94
C GLN A 61 25.87 9.45 -22.43
N ASP A 62 26.09 8.38 -23.18
CA ASP A 62 26.32 8.39 -24.62
C ASP A 62 25.01 8.45 -25.44
N TYR A 63 23.87 8.43 -24.78
CA TYR A 63 22.52 8.41 -25.39
C TYR A 63 22.30 7.25 -26.37
N GLN A 64 23.08 6.18 -26.25
CA GLN A 64 22.91 5.01 -27.08
C GLN A 64 22.03 3.94 -26.44
N PRO A 65 21.25 3.19 -27.23
CA PRO A 65 20.51 2.03 -26.75
C PRO A 65 21.43 1.01 -26.06
N ASN A 66 20.98 0.49 -24.95
CA ASN A 66 21.65 -0.55 -24.19
C ASN A 66 20.63 -1.65 -23.81
N ALA A 67 21.06 -2.68 -23.11
CA ALA A 67 20.20 -3.81 -22.73
C ALA A 67 18.94 -3.38 -21.97
N LEU A 68 19.05 -2.36 -21.10
CA LEU A 68 17.95 -1.84 -20.30
C LEU A 68 16.94 -1.10 -21.18
N TYR A 69 17.41 -0.30 -22.13
CA TYR A 69 16.56 0.35 -23.12
C TYR A 69 15.79 -0.67 -23.96
N GLU A 70 16.44 -1.74 -24.42
CA GLU A 70 15.77 -2.79 -25.18
C GLU A 70 14.72 -3.54 -24.33
N GLU A 71 14.98 -3.76 -23.04
CA GLU A 71 13.99 -4.31 -22.11
C GLU A 71 12.77 -3.37 -21.97
N ALA A 72 12.98 -2.08 -21.73
CA ALA A 72 11.91 -1.09 -21.62
C ALA A 72 11.10 -0.97 -22.93
N LYS A 73 11.76 -0.99 -24.07
CA LYS A 73 11.12 -1.03 -25.40
C LYS A 73 10.24 -2.26 -25.59
N GLY A 74 10.71 -3.43 -25.13
CA GLY A 74 9.91 -4.67 -25.13
C GLY A 74 8.68 -4.58 -24.24
N ILE A 75 8.81 -3.97 -23.03
CA ILE A 75 7.69 -3.71 -22.11
C ILE A 75 6.66 -2.80 -22.80
N GLY A 76 7.11 -1.70 -23.42
CA GLY A 76 6.23 -0.78 -24.16
C GLY A 76 5.49 -1.45 -25.32
N ALA A 77 6.16 -2.34 -26.05
CA ALA A 77 5.53 -3.12 -27.11
C ALA A 77 4.44 -4.07 -26.57
N ASP A 78 4.72 -4.73 -25.43
CA ASP A 78 3.73 -5.58 -24.78
C ASP A 78 2.55 -4.80 -24.24
N PHE A 79 2.77 -3.64 -23.60
CA PHE A 79 1.68 -2.77 -23.12
C PHE A 79 0.81 -2.28 -24.27
N ARG A 80 1.39 -1.94 -25.43
CA ARG A 80 0.64 -1.57 -26.64
C ARG A 80 -0.21 -2.73 -27.16
N ARG A 81 0.33 -3.94 -27.18
CA ARG A 81 -0.35 -5.16 -27.62
C ARG A 81 -1.47 -5.59 -26.69
N LEU A 82 -1.26 -5.47 -25.35
CA LEU A 82 -2.18 -5.91 -24.32
C LEU A 82 -3.21 -4.83 -23.96
N GLY A 83 -2.87 -3.56 -24.14
CA GLY A 83 -3.67 -2.41 -23.74
C GLY A 83 -5.16 -2.51 -24.14
N PRO A 84 -5.52 -2.85 -25.39
CA PRO A 84 -6.91 -3.01 -25.78
C PRO A 84 -7.70 -4.06 -24.97
N LYS A 85 -7.01 -5.00 -24.33
CA LYS A 85 -7.62 -6.04 -23.47
C LYS A 85 -7.65 -5.67 -22.00
N LEU A 86 -6.82 -4.72 -21.58
CA LEU A 86 -6.59 -4.36 -20.19
C LEU A 86 -7.16 -2.99 -19.81
N VAL A 87 -7.47 -2.17 -20.81
CA VAL A 87 -8.14 -0.88 -20.58
C VAL A 87 -9.49 -1.11 -19.89
N ASP A 88 -9.81 -0.26 -18.92
CA ASP A 88 -11.02 -0.31 -18.11
C ASP A 88 -11.19 -1.56 -17.22
N MET A 89 -10.18 -2.42 -17.13
CA MET A 89 -10.19 -3.49 -16.15
C MET A 89 -10.10 -2.93 -14.74
N THR A 90 -10.97 -3.41 -13.87
CA THR A 90 -10.96 -3.06 -12.44
C THR A 90 -10.70 -4.28 -11.60
N LYS A 91 -9.85 -4.11 -10.61
CA LYS A 91 -9.61 -5.12 -9.58
C LYS A 91 -10.80 -5.23 -8.63
N ARG A 92 -11.20 -6.46 -8.32
CA ARG A 92 -12.27 -6.73 -7.35
C ARG A 92 -11.71 -7.61 -6.24
N ASN A 93 -11.22 -6.97 -5.18
CA ASN A 93 -10.76 -7.67 -3.99
C ASN A 93 -11.89 -7.78 -2.97
N GLU A 94 -12.00 -8.93 -2.33
CA GLU A 94 -12.98 -9.19 -1.26
C GLU A 94 -12.39 -8.96 0.14
N VAL A 95 -11.08 -8.67 0.20
CA VAL A 95 -10.34 -8.41 1.43
C VAL A 95 -9.73 -7.01 1.37
N ALA A 96 -9.70 -6.34 2.51
CA ALA A 96 -9.00 -5.07 2.66
C ALA A 96 -8.14 -5.04 3.92
N VAL A 97 -7.04 -4.29 3.86
CA VAL A 97 -6.26 -3.89 5.02
C VAL A 97 -6.50 -2.40 5.25
N TYR A 98 -6.98 -2.05 6.43
CA TYR A 98 -7.32 -0.68 6.81
C TYR A 98 -6.09 0.03 7.37
N VAL A 99 -5.64 1.08 6.71
CA VAL A 99 -4.41 1.81 7.05
C VAL A 99 -4.74 3.27 7.30
N SER A 100 -4.43 3.76 8.50
CA SER A 100 -4.71 5.13 8.92
C SER A 100 -3.40 5.87 9.23
N ASN A 101 -3.12 6.93 8.47
CA ASN A 101 -1.96 7.80 8.75
C ASN A 101 -2.03 8.44 10.14
N ARG A 102 -3.25 8.75 10.62
CA ARG A 102 -3.47 9.27 11.97
C ARG A 102 -3.08 8.22 13.02
N ALA A 103 -3.55 7.00 12.85
CA ALA A 103 -3.19 5.90 13.74
C ALA A 103 -1.70 5.61 13.70
N GLN A 104 -1.07 5.65 12.53
CA GLN A 104 0.37 5.52 12.37
C GLN A 104 1.12 6.60 13.15
N SER A 105 0.78 7.88 12.95
CA SER A 105 1.44 9.00 13.62
C SER A 105 1.32 8.90 15.13
N ALA A 106 0.12 8.57 15.65
CA ALA A 106 -0.11 8.40 17.07
C ALA A 106 0.65 7.20 17.63
N PHE A 107 0.60 6.04 16.97
CA PHE A 107 1.30 4.83 17.38
C PHE A 107 2.82 5.02 17.38
N ASP A 108 3.38 5.64 16.34
CA ASP A 108 4.81 5.87 16.21
C ASP A 108 5.33 6.94 17.20
N SER A 109 4.46 7.84 17.67
CA SER A 109 4.78 8.79 18.75
C SER A 109 4.79 8.13 20.13
N PHE A 110 3.98 7.09 20.33
CA PHE A 110 3.85 6.35 21.59
C PHE A 110 4.13 4.86 21.37
N ARG A 111 5.28 4.58 20.79
CA ARG A 111 5.69 3.22 20.42
C ARG A 111 5.67 2.25 21.57
N ILE A 112 5.29 1.03 21.28
CA ILE A 112 5.41 -0.07 22.22
C ILE A 112 6.83 -0.59 22.16
N ASN A 113 7.47 -0.64 23.32
CA ASN A 113 8.78 -1.27 23.48
C ASN A 113 8.58 -2.70 23.96
N ALA A 114 8.95 -3.66 23.16
CA ALA A 114 8.99 -5.07 23.54
C ALA A 114 10.43 -5.55 23.49
N GLU A 115 10.91 -6.13 24.58
CA GLU A 115 12.27 -6.69 24.69
C GLU A 115 13.38 -5.72 24.27
N GLY A 116 13.20 -4.42 24.55
CA GLY A 116 14.17 -3.38 24.21
C GLY A 116 14.12 -2.92 22.75
N GLN A 117 13.20 -3.44 21.94
CA GLN A 117 12.97 -3.00 20.58
C GLN A 117 11.69 -2.15 20.48
N SER A 118 11.79 -1.05 19.76
CA SER A 118 10.64 -0.18 19.47
C SER A 118 9.93 -0.70 18.22
N ILE A 119 8.66 -1.06 18.35
CA ILE A 119 7.83 -1.56 17.24
C ILE A 119 7.14 -0.37 16.55
N SER A 120 7.31 -0.22 15.25
CA SER A 120 6.61 0.78 14.43
C SER A 120 5.24 0.29 13.96
N TYR A 121 4.39 1.22 13.53
CA TYR A 121 3.08 0.87 12.94
C TYR A 121 3.22 -0.07 11.74
N ASN A 122 4.20 0.17 10.87
CA ASN A 122 4.43 -0.67 9.71
C ASN A 122 4.84 -2.11 10.07
N GLU A 123 5.58 -2.29 11.16
CA GLU A 123 5.94 -3.63 11.66
C GLU A 123 4.74 -4.38 12.21
N VAL A 124 3.68 -3.68 12.63
CA VAL A 124 2.40 -4.30 12.98
C VAL A 124 1.55 -4.60 11.75
N MET A 125 1.46 -3.68 10.80
CA MET A 125 0.57 -3.78 9.64
C MET A 125 1.07 -4.80 8.61
N ARG A 126 2.35 -4.71 8.25
CA ARG A 126 2.95 -5.46 7.14
C ARG A 126 2.79 -6.99 7.27
N PRO A 127 2.96 -7.64 8.43
CA PRO A 127 2.78 -9.08 8.55
C PRO A 127 1.39 -9.58 8.14
N PHE A 128 0.34 -8.79 8.35
CA PHE A 128 -1.02 -9.16 7.91
C PHE A 128 -1.13 -9.13 6.38
N TYR A 129 -0.59 -8.08 5.75
CA TYR A 129 -0.55 -8.02 4.30
C TYR A 129 0.29 -9.15 3.70
N ASP A 130 1.47 -9.41 4.26
CA ASP A 130 2.37 -10.47 3.81
C ASP A 130 1.73 -11.87 3.98
N ALA A 131 0.95 -12.09 5.04
CA ALA A 131 0.23 -13.34 5.26
C ALA A 131 -0.84 -13.57 4.18
N LEU A 132 -1.60 -12.55 3.82
CA LEU A 132 -2.57 -12.59 2.74
C LEU A 132 -1.88 -12.85 1.39
N TYR A 133 -0.82 -12.10 1.11
CA TYR A 133 -0.04 -12.22 -0.12
C TYR A 133 0.52 -13.63 -0.32
N ARG A 134 1.09 -14.24 0.73
CA ARG A 134 1.62 -15.62 0.67
C ARG A 134 0.56 -16.68 0.38
N GLN A 135 -0.70 -16.38 0.65
CA GLN A 135 -1.84 -17.25 0.35
C GLN A 135 -2.50 -16.91 -0.98
N ASN A 136 -1.91 -16.02 -1.80
CA ASN A 136 -2.49 -15.48 -3.03
C ASN A 136 -3.85 -14.80 -2.82
N ILE A 137 -4.06 -14.21 -1.65
CA ILE A 137 -5.23 -13.40 -1.35
C ILE A 137 -4.84 -11.94 -1.56
N GLU A 138 -5.41 -11.33 -2.58
CA GLU A 138 -5.22 -9.92 -2.84
C GLU A 138 -6.08 -9.08 -1.90
N ALA A 139 -5.51 -7.98 -1.42
CA ALA A 139 -6.19 -7.06 -0.53
C ALA A 139 -6.08 -5.62 -1.03
N ASP A 140 -7.19 -4.88 -0.94
CA ASP A 140 -7.17 -3.43 -1.11
C ASP A 140 -6.56 -2.77 0.15
N ILE A 141 -5.87 -1.65 -0.03
CA ILE A 141 -5.52 -0.77 1.08
C ILE A 141 -6.61 0.28 1.20
N LEU A 142 -7.29 0.30 2.35
CA LEU A 142 -8.33 1.28 2.67
C LEU A 142 -7.78 2.34 3.62
N SER A 143 -8.05 3.60 3.32
CA SER A 143 -7.84 4.70 4.25
C SER A 143 -9.16 5.13 4.91
N PRO A 144 -9.12 5.84 6.05
CA PRO A 144 -10.31 6.44 6.67
C PRO A 144 -11.13 7.29 5.72
N ASP A 145 -10.46 8.01 4.82
CA ASP A 145 -11.08 8.95 3.87
C ASP A 145 -11.62 8.26 2.61
N SER A 146 -11.41 6.94 2.49
CA SER A 146 -11.90 6.18 1.34
C SER A 146 -13.42 6.19 1.27
N GLN A 147 -13.95 6.61 0.12
CA GLN A 147 -15.39 6.57 -0.18
C GLN A 147 -15.85 5.19 -0.67
N THR A 148 -14.94 4.21 -0.72
CA THR A 148 -15.26 2.85 -1.15
C THR A 148 -16.29 2.23 -0.20
N PRO A 149 -17.44 1.76 -0.69
CA PRO A 149 -18.41 1.03 0.12
C PRO A 149 -17.79 -0.20 0.75
N LEU A 150 -17.98 -0.41 2.06
CA LEU A 150 -17.36 -1.53 2.77
C LEU A 150 -18.04 -2.87 2.48
N ASP A 151 -19.29 -2.86 2.06
CA ASP A 151 -20.10 -4.06 1.72
C ASP A 151 -19.55 -4.86 0.54
N ARG A 152 -18.64 -4.27 -0.24
CA ARG A 152 -17.90 -5.02 -1.27
C ARG A 152 -16.88 -6.00 -0.70
N TYR A 153 -16.49 -5.84 0.55
CA TYR A 153 -15.52 -6.71 1.22
C TYR A 153 -16.20 -7.78 2.08
N LYS A 154 -15.54 -8.91 2.23
CA LYS A 154 -15.90 -9.95 3.18
C LYS A 154 -15.10 -9.83 4.48
N LEU A 155 -13.85 -9.37 4.36
CA LEU A 155 -12.91 -9.24 5.47
C LEU A 155 -12.19 -7.89 5.39
N ILE A 156 -12.15 -7.20 6.52
CA ILE A 156 -11.31 -6.02 6.73
C ILE A 156 -10.38 -6.28 7.91
N VAL A 157 -9.07 -6.30 7.64
CA VAL A 157 -8.04 -6.36 8.68
C VAL A 157 -7.69 -4.94 9.10
N VAL A 158 -7.75 -4.67 10.40
CA VAL A 158 -7.58 -3.34 11.00
C VAL A 158 -6.39 -3.36 11.96
N PRO A 159 -5.14 -3.22 11.45
CA PRO A 159 -3.96 -3.27 12.30
C PRO A 159 -3.84 -1.99 13.14
N ALA A 160 -3.69 -2.15 14.45
CA ALA A 160 -3.35 -1.09 15.41
C ALA A 160 -4.01 0.28 15.11
N LEU A 161 -5.33 0.30 14.95
CA LEU A 161 -6.08 1.54 14.74
C LEU A 161 -6.08 2.37 16.04
N TYR A 162 -4.90 2.86 16.42
CA TYR A 162 -4.60 3.49 17.69
C TYR A 162 -5.45 4.73 17.94
N ALA A 163 -5.47 5.63 16.96
CA ALA A 163 -6.28 6.85 17.00
C ALA A 163 -7.33 6.83 15.89
N ALA A 164 -8.59 6.96 16.25
CA ALA A 164 -9.71 6.95 15.32
C ALA A 164 -10.85 7.84 15.80
N SER A 165 -11.59 8.44 14.87
CA SER A 165 -12.82 9.15 15.21
C SER A 165 -13.96 8.16 15.55
N ASP A 166 -14.99 8.65 16.27
CA ASP A 166 -16.16 7.84 16.55
C ASP A 166 -16.91 7.42 15.29
N ALA A 167 -16.94 8.30 14.28
CA ALA A 167 -17.55 8.01 12.98
C ALA A 167 -16.79 6.87 12.24
N GLU A 168 -15.47 6.85 12.31
CA GLU A 168 -14.62 5.81 11.74
C GLU A 168 -14.89 4.45 12.39
N LEU A 169 -14.91 4.40 13.72
CA LEU A 169 -15.24 3.17 14.47
C LEU A 169 -16.68 2.72 14.20
N ALA A 170 -17.64 3.65 14.19
CA ALA A 170 -19.03 3.34 13.88
C ALA A 170 -19.20 2.74 12.48
N ARG A 171 -18.47 3.24 11.48
CA ARG A 171 -18.47 2.70 10.11
C ARG A 171 -17.99 1.25 10.06
N LEU A 172 -16.89 0.93 10.73
CA LEU A 172 -16.34 -0.43 10.80
C LEU A 172 -17.26 -1.37 11.59
N ASN A 173 -17.82 -0.89 12.70
CA ASN A 173 -18.79 -1.64 13.49
C ASN A 173 -20.09 -1.93 12.72
N ALA A 174 -20.58 -0.95 11.94
CA ALA A 174 -21.75 -1.15 11.07
C ALA A 174 -21.50 -2.24 10.02
N PHE A 175 -20.31 -2.27 9.43
CA PHE A 175 -19.90 -3.34 8.51
C PHE A 175 -19.91 -4.72 9.20
N ALA A 176 -19.37 -4.82 10.42
CA ALA A 176 -19.39 -6.07 11.18
C ALA A 176 -20.82 -6.52 11.51
N ARG A 177 -21.70 -5.60 11.95
CA ARG A 177 -23.11 -5.91 12.25
C ARG A 177 -23.91 -6.32 11.01
N ALA A 178 -23.49 -5.86 9.82
CA ALA A 178 -24.09 -6.27 8.55
C ALA A 178 -23.60 -7.64 8.05
N GLY A 179 -22.76 -8.36 8.82
CA GLY A 179 -22.26 -9.68 8.49
C GLY A 179 -20.85 -9.70 7.88
N GLY A 180 -20.17 -8.57 7.78
CA GLY A 180 -18.76 -8.49 7.39
C GLY A 180 -17.84 -8.98 8.52
N HIS A 181 -16.65 -9.42 8.18
CA HIS A 181 -15.65 -9.82 9.16
C HIS A 181 -14.64 -8.70 9.38
N VAL A 182 -14.41 -8.33 10.63
CA VAL A 182 -13.38 -7.35 11.01
C VAL A 182 -12.39 -8.00 11.96
N VAL A 183 -11.11 -7.92 11.62
CA VAL A 183 -10.02 -8.35 12.50
C VAL A 183 -9.35 -7.11 13.07
N TYR A 184 -9.69 -6.74 14.28
CA TYR A 184 -8.97 -5.72 15.03
C TYR A 184 -7.74 -6.32 15.70
N THR A 185 -6.65 -5.54 15.76
CA THR A 185 -5.49 -5.92 16.55
C THR A 185 -5.38 -5.05 17.81
N PHE A 186 -4.38 -5.33 18.64
CA PHE A 186 -4.12 -4.59 19.87
C PHE A 186 -4.05 -3.08 19.63
N LYS A 187 -4.39 -2.29 20.65
CA LYS A 187 -4.43 -0.83 20.64
C LYS A 187 -5.46 -0.20 19.68
N SER A 188 -6.30 -0.98 18.99
CA SER A 188 -7.38 -0.40 18.18
C SER A 188 -8.44 0.27 19.08
N GLY A 189 -8.88 1.46 18.68
CA GLY A 189 -9.85 2.26 19.44
C GLY A 189 -9.32 2.86 20.74
N PHE A 190 -7.99 2.95 20.90
CA PHE A 190 -7.37 3.41 22.14
C PHE A 190 -7.57 4.91 22.39
N SER A 191 -7.42 5.74 21.35
CA SER A 191 -7.62 7.19 21.44
C SER A 191 -8.57 7.71 20.37
N ASP A 192 -9.08 8.93 20.58
CA ASP A 192 -9.85 9.67 19.59
C ASP A 192 -8.94 10.25 18.47
N GLU A 193 -9.54 10.98 17.54
CA GLU A 193 -8.84 11.60 16.41
C GLU A 193 -7.83 12.67 16.80
N ASN A 194 -7.89 13.18 18.03
CA ASN A 194 -6.94 14.15 18.60
C ASN A 194 -5.88 13.48 19.49
N ASN A 195 -5.82 12.15 19.43
CA ASN A 195 -4.91 11.32 20.24
C ASN A 195 -5.17 11.41 21.76
N LYS A 196 -6.38 11.79 22.16
CA LYS A 196 -6.81 11.74 23.54
C LYS A 196 -7.32 10.35 23.88
N VAL A 197 -6.75 9.72 24.91
CA VAL A 197 -7.19 8.40 25.36
C VAL A 197 -8.67 8.41 25.73
N ARG A 198 -9.42 7.43 25.27
CA ARG A 198 -10.84 7.30 25.53
C ARG A 198 -11.10 6.91 26.98
N TYR A 199 -11.99 7.65 27.65
CA TYR A 199 -12.45 7.33 29.00
C TYR A 199 -13.56 6.27 28.95
N ALA A 200 -13.26 5.14 28.35
CA ALA A 200 -14.18 4.00 28.23
C ALA A 200 -13.41 2.70 28.47
N ALA A 201 -14.12 1.63 28.77
CA ALA A 201 -13.51 0.30 28.79
C ALA A 201 -12.87 0.01 27.44
N GLN A 202 -11.64 -0.45 27.46
CA GLN A 202 -10.91 -0.75 26.23
C GLN A 202 -11.27 -2.17 25.71
N PRO A 203 -11.33 -2.34 24.39
CA PRO A 203 -11.07 -1.39 23.29
C PRO A 203 -12.23 -0.39 23.11
N GLY A 204 -11.94 0.90 23.29
CA GLY A 204 -12.93 1.95 23.22
C GLY A 204 -13.65 2.04 21.87
N GLY A 205 -15.00 2.05 21.91
CA GLY A 205 -15.83 2.19 20.70
C GLY A 205 -15.99 0.94 19.84
N ILE A 206 -15.30 -0.17 20.15
CA ILE A 206 -15.41 -1.46 19.42
C ILE A 206 -15.75 -2.66 20.31
N ALA A 207 -15.67 -2.53 21.63
CA ALA A 207 -15.85 -3.63 22.57
C ALA A 207 -17.17 -4.37 22.36
N GLU A 208 -18.29 -3.64 22.26
CA GLU A 208 -19.62 -4.25 22.01
C GLU A 208 -19.69 -5.02 20.69
N ALA A 209 -19.16 -4.44 19.59
CA ALA A 209 -19.17 -5.08 18.28
C ALA A 209 -18.25 -6.29 18.21
N ALA A 210 -17.15 -6.29 19.00
CA ALA A 210 -16.21 -7.40 19.12
C ALA A 210 -16.64 -8.47 20.14
N GLY A 211 -17.69 -8.23 20.92
CA GLY A 211 -18.17 -9.13 21.96
C GLY A 211 -17.18 -9.31 23.11
N VAL A 212 -16.39 -8.28 23.41
CA VAL A 212 -15.40 -8.29 24.52
C VAL A 212 -15.85 -7.32 25.61
N THR A 213 -15.55 -7.67 26.87
CA THR A 213 -15.90 -6.88 28.07
C THR A 213 -14.69 -6.66 28.94
#